data_5fb58a8d0c1bf7fe930ed25927fd12f7
#
_entry.id   5fb58a8d0c1bf7fe930ed25927fd12f7
#
_cell.length_a   1.000
_cell.length_b   1.000
_cell.length_c   1.000
_cell.angle_alpha   90.00
_cell.angle_beta   90.00
_cell.angle_gamma   90.00
#
_symmetry.space_group_name_H-M   'P 1'
#
loop_
_entity.id
_entity.type
_entity.pdbx_description
1 polymer ?
#
loop_
_entity_poly.entity_id
_entity_poly.type
_entity_poly.pdbx_seq_one_letter_code
_entity_poly.pdbx_strand_id
1 'polypeptide(L)'
;MHSDAVLRLHNTQEGRCFILGNGPSLLKQVDELAALKDEATFCCNSFGRWKEAPFSPTYYGLTDMHDVEMMNPYIFPHLDMMRFQVGWEEDEHHKEFHWVDKAHGESQVHSNGLVGFGDELPSLPTGRTSPLTLMQIAIWMGYREFYFLGIEQTRGYVNEPDAVMSTTGRMEFPLDKNPKYQIAIQRSFERARKDLESHGGTLIDCTPGGLLNETGQDFYRRGIQWRNILEYKSLADVIKQEVRV
;
A
#
# COMPACT_ATOMS: atom_id res chain seq x y z
N MET A 1 9.26 -16.42 10.20
CA MET A 1 8.58 -16.13 11.50
C MET A 1 8.66 -14.63 11.71
N HIS A 2 7.56 -13.97 12.13
CA HIS A 2 7.54 -12.51 12.35
C HIS A 2 8.43 -12.11 13.54
N SER A 3 8.94 -10.86 13.51
CA SER A 3 9.65 -10.33 14.68
C SER A 3 8.71 -10.12 15.87
N ASP A 4 9.24 -10.26 17.09
CA ASP A 4 8.48 -10.02 18.33
C ASP A 4 7.85 -8.61 18.38
N ALA A 5 8.53 -7.62 17.79
CA ALA A 5 8.02 -6.26 17.74
C ALA A 5 6.72 -6.17 16.94
N VAL A 6 6.62 -6.87 15.79
CA VAL A 6 5.39 -6.94 14.98
C VAL A 6 4.27 -7.67 15.74
N LEU A 7 4.61 -8.77 16.41
CA LEU A 7 3.61 -9.54 17.17
C LEU A 7 2.99 -8.73 18.32
N ARG A 8 3.77 -7.85 18.96
CA ARG A 8 3.27 -6.95 20.02
C ARG A 8 2.35 -5.85 19.54
N LEU A 9 2.24 -5.60 18.24
CA LEU A 9 1.35 -4.59 17.67
C LEU A 9 -0.10 -5.06 17.56
N HIS A 10 -0.40 -6.32 17.87
CA HIS A 10 -1.74 -6.89 17.76
C HIS A 10 -2.77 -6.06 18.52
N ASN A 11 -3.76 -5.52 17.78
CA ASN A 11 -4.86 -4.73 18.32
C ASN A 11 -4.43 -3.56 19.24
N THR A 12 -3.28 -2.94 18.95
CA THR A 12 -2.80 -1.76 19.70
C THR A 12 -3.32 -0.43 19.15
N GLN A 13 -3.96 -0.47 17.99
CA GLN A 13 -4.47 0.70 17.27
C GLN A 13 -5.96 0.53 16.97
N GLU A 14 -6.62 1.63 16.64
CA GLU A 14 -8.03 1.66 16.24
C GLU A 14 -8.30 2.79 15.24
N GLY A 15 -9.51 2.84 14.69
CA GLY A 15 -9.95 3.90 13.79
C GLY A 15 -9.46 3.73 12.37
N ARG A 16 -9.12 4.85 11.75
CA ARG A 16 -8.75 4.93 10.32
C ARG A 16 -7.25 5.00 10.10
N CYS A 17 -6.83 4.53 8.93
CA CYS A 17 -5.48 4.80 8.44
C CYS A 17 -5.45 5.01 6.92
N PHE A 18 -4.41 5.69 6.47
CA PHE A 18 -4.17 6.02 5.07
C PHE A 18 -3.00 5.19 4.54
N ILE A 19 -3.20 4.52 3.41
CA ILE A 19 -2.16 3.72 2.78
C ILE A 19 -1.79 4.36 1.45
N LEU A 20 -0.56 4.85 1.37
CA LEU A 20 -0.03 5.55 0.22
C LEU A 20 0.82 4.61 -0.64
N GLY A 21 0.39 4.43 -1.88
CA GLY A 21 1.21 3.86 -2.93
C GLY A 21 2.26 4.87 -3.41
N ASN A 22 2.79 4.61 -4.60
CA ASN A 22 3.84 5.45 -5.19
C ASN A 22 3.37 6.16 -6.48
N GLY A 23 2.07 6.17 -6.72
CA GLY A 23 1.51 6.70 -7.95
C GLY A 23 1.62 8.22 -8.09
N PRO A 24 1.75 8.74 -9.33
CA PRO A 24 1.95 10.17 -9.58
C PRO A 24 0.73 11.04 -9.24
N SER A 25 -0.44 10.47 -8.98
CA SER A 25 -1.61 11.23 -8.51
C SER A 25 -1.37 11.92 -7.18
N LEU A 26 -0.43 11.43 -6.36
CA LEU A 26 -0.02 12.08 -5.11
C LEU A 26 0.47 13.51 -5.35
N LEU A 27 1.13 13.78 -6.48
CA LEU A 27 1.58 15.13 -6.85
C LEU A 27 0.43 16.11 -7.07
N LYS A 28 -0.77 15.60 -7.41
CA LYS A 28 -1.97 16.42 -7.62
C LYS A 28 -2.72 16.73 -6.33
N GLN A 29 -2.33 16.09 -5.23
CA GLN A 29 -2.99 16.15 -3.92
C GLN A 29 -2.05 16.64 -2.81
N VAL A 30 -0.92 17.30 -3.16
CA VAL A 30 0.12 17.68 -2.20
C VAL A 30 -0.43 18.55 -1.06
N ASP A 31 -1.32 19.50 -1.38
CA ASP A 31 -1.90 20.38 -0.38
C ASP A 31 -2.81 19.63 0.60
N GLU A 32 -3.60 18.67 0.09
CA GLU A 32 -4.47 17.83 0.92
C GLU A 32 -3.65 16.81 1.73
N LEU A 33 -2.56 16.28 1.14
CA LEU A 33 -1.68 15.35 1.82
C LEU A 33 -1.01 15.95 3.06
N ALA A 34 -0.75 17.26 3.07
CA ALA A 34 -0.18 17.92 4.23
C ALA A 34 -1.07 17.82 5.49
N ALA A 35 -2.38 17.61 5.32
CA ALA A 35 -3.31 17.43 6.43
C ALA A 35 -3.19 16.04 7.07
N LEU A 36 -2.51 15.07 6.42
CA LEU A 36 -2.30 13.73 6.95
C LEU A 36 -1.16 13.62 7.97
N LYS A 37 -0.51 14.72 8.33
CA LYS A 37 0.65 14.74 9.23
C LYS A 37 0.37 14.14 10.62
N ASP A 38 -0.88 14.24 11.09
CA ASP A 38 -1.32 13.76 12.40
C ASP A 38 -2.15 12.48 12.29
N GLU A 39 -2.27 11.90 11.09
CA GLU A 39 -2.99 10.68 10.81
C GLU A 39 -2.08 9.45 10.83
N ALA A 40 -2.66 8.28 11.06
CA ALA A 40 -1.95 7.02 10.84
C ALA A 40 -1.75 6.80 9.34
N THR A 41 -0.49 6.85 8.90
CA THR A 41 -0.15 6.71 7.48
C THR A 41 0.86 5.60 7.26
N PHE A 42 0.61 4.77 6.24
CA PHE A 42 1.53 3.75 5.76
C PHE A 42 2.01 4.11 4.36
N CYS A 43 3.33 4.11 4.16
CA CYS A 43 3.95 4.31 2.86
C CYS A 43 4.87 3.14 2.53
N CYS A 44 5.23 2.94 1.26
CA CYS A 44 6.05 1.81 0.86
C CYS A 44 7.12 2.15 -0.17
N ASN A 45 8.13 1.31 -0.22
CA ASN A 45 9.16 1.24 -1.26
C ASN A 45 9.67 2.63 -1.69
N SER A 46 9.50 3.00 -2.96
CA SER A 46 10.04 4.23 -3.53
C SER A 46 9.44 5.53 -2.96
N PHE A 47 8.41 5.49 -2.12
CA PHE A 47 7.91 6.68 -1.42
C PHE A 47 9.04 7.39 -0.64
N GLY A 48 9.97 6.61 -0.08
CA GLY A 48 11.14 7.12 0.63
C GLY A 48 12.08 8.01 -0.19
N ARG A 49 11.94 8.03 -1.51
CA ARG A 49 12.72 8.87 -2.42
C ARG A 49 12.05 10.21 -2.73
N TRP A 50 10.81 10.38 -2.33
CA TRP A 50 10.07 11.61 -2.55
C TRP A 50 10.48 12.66 -1.53
N LYS A 51 11.49 13.48 -1.91
CA LYS A 51 12.10 14.48 -1.04
C LYS A 51 11.15 15.60 -0.64
N GLU A 52 10.18 15.91 -1.50
CA GLU A 52 9.20 16.98 -1.34
C GLU A 52 7.90 16.45 -0.69
N ALA A 53 7.91 15.25 -0.10
CA ALA A 53 6.74 14.74 0.59
C ALA A 53 6.27 15.71 1.68
N PRO A 54 4.99 16.08 1.70
CA PRO A 54 4.49 17.14 2.58
C PRO A 54 4.40 16.75 4.06
N PHE A 55 4.66 15.47 4.38
CA PHE A 55 4.66 14.93 5.74
C PHE A 55 5.58 13.71 5.85
N SER A 56 5.90 13.33 7.09
CA SER A 56 6.57 12.06 7.40
C SER A 56 5.52 10.99 7.69
N PRO A 57 5.57 9.81 7.05
CA PRO A 57 4.64 8.73 7.34
C PRO A 57 4.84 8.19 8.77
N THR A 58 3.76 7.67 9.37
CA THR A 58 3.83 7.00 10.67
C THR A 58 4.52 5.63 10.54
N TYR A 59 4.23 4.94 9.44
CA TYR A 59 4.74 3.60 9.16
C TYR A 59 5.28 3.52 7.74
N TYR A 60 6.37 2.76 7.58
CA TYR A 60 6.99 2.55 6.28
C TYR A 60 7.29 1.07 6.07
N GLY A 61 6.99 0.54 4.89
CA GLY A 61 7.23 -0.85 4.55
C GLY A 61 8.04 -1.07 3.29
N LEU A 62 9.10 -1.86 3.39
CA LEU A 62 9.77 -2.46 2.25
C LEU A 62 9.12 -3.81 1.96
N THR A 63 8.52 -3.94 0.81
CA THR A 63 7.80 -5.15 0.41
C THR A 63 8.39 -5.83 -0.82
N ASP A 64 9.37 -5.20 -1.46
CA ASP A 64 10.14 -5.74 -2.57
C ASP A 64 11.62 -5.79 -2.18
N MET A 65 12.18 -7.00 -2.07
CA MET A 65 13.58 -7.22 -1.67
C MET A 65 14.59 -6.61 -2.64
N HIS A 66 14.24 -6.45 -3.91
CA HIS A 66 15.13 -5.78 -4.87
C HIS A 66 15.26 -4.27 -4.62
N ASP A 67 14.27 -3.69 -3.94
CA ASP A 67 14.32 -2.29 -3.55
C ASP A 67 15.20 -2.07 -2.31
N VAL A 68 15.42 -3.10 -1.47
CA VAL A 68 16.17 -3.01 -0.24
C VAL A 68 17.63 -2.56 -0.50
N GLU A 69 18.34 -3.22 -1.41
CA GLU A 69 19.74 -2.89 -1.73
C GLU A 69 19.88 -1.50 -2.36
N MET A 70 18.91 -1.12 -3.20
CA MET A 70 18.95 0.16 -3.93
C MET A 70 18.41 1.33 -3.11
N MET A 71 17.56 1.08 -2.11
CA MET A 71 16.93 2.11 -1.29
C MET A 71 17.71 2.47 -0.04
N ASN A 72 18.63 1.60 0.40
CA ASN A 72 19.34 1.75 1.67
C ASN A 72 20.01 3.12 1.88
N PRO A 73 20.67 3.74 0.90
CA PRO A 73 21.25 5.07 1.10
C PRO A 73 20.24 6.23 1.05
N TYR A 74 19.00 5.97 0.65
CA TYR A 74 17.98 7.02 0.41
C TYR A 74 16.82 6.97 1.39
N ILE A 75 16.69 5.87 2.15
CA ILE A 75 15.60 5.70 3.09
C ILE A 75 15.92 6.51 4.34
N PHE A 76 15.39 7.69 4.40
CA PHE A 76 15.08 8.49 5.58
C PHE A 76 16.05 8.34 6.77
N PRO A 77 17.28 8.86 6.72
CA PRO A 77 18.11 8.92 7.92
C PRO A 77 17.51 9.81 9.02
N HIS A 78 16.38 10.49 8.75
CA HIS A 78 15.89 11.58 9.57
C HIS A 78 14.44 11.41 10.07
N LEU A 79 13.77 10.27 9.81
CA LEU A 79 12.37 10.13 10.17
C LEU A 79 12.19 9.10 11.29
N ASP A 80 11.59 9.57 12.37
CA ASP A 80 11.18 8.75 13.53
C ASP A 80 9.88 8.01 13.16
N MET A 81 10.02 6.92 12.40
CA MET A 81 8.91 6.09 11.95
C MET A 81 9.19 4.62 12.22
N MET A 82 8.13 3.85 12.45
CA MET A 82 8.24 2.41 12.50
C MET A 82 8.39 1.83 11.09
N ARG A 83 9.36 0.94 10.91
CA ARG A 83 9.73 0.37 9.61
C ARG A 83 9.50 -1.12 9.59
N PHE A 84 8.87 -1.61 8.52
CA PHE A 84 8.61 -3.02 8.28
C PHE A 84 9.37 -3.49 7.05
N GLN A 85 9.97 -4.66 7.15
CA GLN A 85 10.51 -5.38 6.00
C GLN A 85 9.70 -6.65 5.80
N VAL A 86 9.07 -6.78 4.64
CA VAL A 86 8.26 -7.95 4.29
C VAL A 86 9.01 -8.81 3.27
N GLY A 87 9.39 -10.01 3.66
CA GLY A 87 10.22 -10.89 2.83
C GLY A 87 10.09 -12.37 3.19
N TRP A 88 10.86 -13.20 2.52
CA TRP A 88 10.93 -14.65 2.79
C TRP A 88 12.02 -15.02 3.79
N GLU A 89 13.06 -14.20 3.87
CA GLU A 89 14.21 -14.37 4.76
C GLU A 89 14.52 -13.02 5.40
N GLU A 90 14.79 -13.03 6.70
CA GLU A 90 15.18 -11.85 7.44
C GLU A 90 16.55 -11.35 6.96
N ASP A 91 16.63 -10.07 6.64
CA ASP A 91 17.89 -9.45 6.23
C ASP A 91 18.61 -8.86 7.45
N GLU A 92 19.72 -9.46 7.81
CA GLU A 92 20.56 -9.02 8.95
C GLU A 92 21.16 -7.61 8.77
N HIS A 93 21.17 -7.09 7.55
CA HIS A 93 21.72 -5.76 7.24
C HIS A 93 20.74 -4.62 7.57
N HIS A 94 19.48 -4.93 7.84
CA HIS A 94 18.42 -3.95 8.10
C HIS A 94 17.81 -4.10 9.48
N LYS A 95 18.65 -4.05 10.53
CA LYS A 95 18.23 -4.24 11.93
C LYS A 95 17.23 -3.19 12.45
N GLU A 96 17.12 -2.07 11.80
CA GLU A 96 16.13 -1.02 12.09
C GLU A 96 14.73 -1.32 11.56
N PHE A 97 14.58 -2.39 10.78
CA PHE A 97 13.29 -2.83 10.28
C PHE A 97 12.73 -3.97 11.11
N HIS A 98 11.43 -3.93 11.37
CA HIS A 98 10.71 -5.03 11.97
C HIS A 98 10.32 -6.03 10.88
N TRP A 99 10.80 -7.25 11.04
CA TRP A 99 10.58 -8.31 10.07
C TRP A 99 9.13 -8.81 10.06
N VAL A 100 8.58 -8.93 8.85
CA VAL A 100 7.26 -9.51 8.58
C VAL A 100 7.39 -10.61 7.54
N ASP A 101 6.99 -11.81 7.91
CA ASP A 101 7.09 -13.00 7.07
C ASP A 101 6.11 -12.94 5.89
N LYS A 102 6.63 -13.20 4.69
CA LYS A 102 5.88 -13.19 3.43
C LYS A 102 5.51 -14.60 3.05
N ALA A 103 4.27 -14.81 2.63
CA ALA A 103 3.82 -16.12 2.18
C ALA A 103 4.57 -16.58 0.92
N HIS A 104 5.00 -17.83 0.94
CA HIS A 104 5.70 -18.46 -0.19
C HIS A 104 4.75 -18.81 -1.34
N GLY A 105 5.28 -18.85 -2.56
CA GLY A 105 4.58 -19.29 -3.76
C GLY A 105 3.58 -18.27 -4.31
N GLU A 106 2.53 -18.77 -4.93
CA GLU A 106 1.47 -17.94 -5.55
C GLU A 106 0.40 -17.47 -4.55
N SER A 107 0.73 -17.40 -3.26
CA SER A 107 -0.22 -16.96 -2.25
C SER A 107 -0.64 -15.51 -2.50
N GLN A 108 -1.86 -15.34 -2.93
CA GLN A 108 -2.43 -14.06 -3.30
C GLN A 108 -3.67 -13.80 -2.45
N VAL A 109 -3.94 -12.53 -2.15
CA VAL A 109 -5.13 -12.15 -1.38
C VAL A 109 -6.42 -12.72 -1.97
N HIS A 110 -6.54 -12.78 -3.32
CA HIS A 110 -7.75 -13.32 -3.95
C HIS A 110 -7.94 -14.83 -3.73
N SER A 111 -6.87 -15.58 -3.39
CA SER A 111 -6.97 -17.03 -3.08
C SER A 111 -7.14 -17.27 -1.59
N ASN A 112 -6.38 -16.55 -0.76
CA ASN A 112 -6.24 -16.80 0.67
C ASN A 112 -7.04 -15.84 1.56
N GLY A 113 -7.59 -14.75 0.97
CA GLY A 113 -8.21 -13.68 1.73
C GLY A 113 -7.19 -12.76 2.41
N LEU A 114 -7.71 -11.77 3.13
CA LEU A 114 -6.92 -10.93 4.02
C LEU A 114 -6.59 -11.68 5.31
N VAL A 115 -5.45 -11.34 5.90
CA VAL A 115 -5.02 -11.87 7.19
C VAL A 115 -4.90 -10.74 8.22
N GLY A 116 -4.69 -11.09 9.48
CA GLY A 116 -4.52 -10.11 10.57
C GLY A 116 -5.78 -9.85 11.39
N PHE A 117 -6.89 -10.54 11.10
CA PHE A 117 -8.13 -10.43 11.91
C PHE A 117 -8.16 -11.35 13.13
N GLY A 118 -7.34 -12.39 13.17
CA GLY A 118 -7.29 -13.37 14.25
C GLY A 118 -6.23 -13.07 15.29
N ASP A 119 -6.05 -14.00 16.23
CA ASP A 119 -5.08 -13.90 17.32
C ASP A 119 -3.65 -14.30 16.89
N GLU A 120 -3.51 -14.83 15.69
CA GLU A 120 -2.22 -15.19 15.09
C GLU A 120 -2.03 -14.46 13.78
N LEU A 121 -0.83 -13.99 13.52
CA LEU A 121 -0.46 -13.38 12.23
C LEU A 121 0.22 -14.46 11.35
N PRO A 122 -0.46 -14.98 10.32
CA PRO A 122 0.18 -15.88 9.38
C PRO A 122 1.10 -15.11 8.42
N SER A 123 1.92 -15.83 7.65
CA SER A 123 2.70 -15.22 6.57
C SER A 123 1.82 -14.45 5.60
N LEU A 124 2.21 -13.21 5.27
CA LEU A 124 1.37 -12.28 4.53
C LEU A 124 1.25 -12.63 3.04
N PRO A 125 0.03 -12.83 2.50
CA PRO A 125 -0.18 -12.83 1.06
C PRO A 125 -0.05 -11.42 0.50
N THR A 126 0.73 -11.24 -0.57
CA THR A 126 1.07 -9.88 -1.06
C THR A 126 0.00 -9.22 -1.92
N GLY A 127 -0.95 -9.99 -2.45
CA GLY A 127 -1.93 -9.45 -3.40
C GLY A 127 -1.31 -8.86 -4.68
N ARG A 128 0.00 -9.05 -4.90
CA ARG A 128 0.84 -8.49 -5.96
C ARG A 128 0.96 -6.97 -5.92
N THR A 129 0.73 -6.36 -4.77
CA THR A 129 0.84 -4.92 -4.59
C THR A 129 1.18 -4.57 -3.14
N SER A 130 2.16 -3.71 -2.96
CA SER A 130 2.64 -3.27 -1.66
C SER A 130 1.55 -2.68 -0.75
N PRO A 131 0.63 -1.83 -1.26
CA PRO A 131 -0.46 -1.31 -0.44
C PRO A 131 -1.33 -2.38 0.23
N LEU A 132 -1.67 -3.48 -0.46
CA LEU A 132 -2.42 -4.58 0.17
C LEU A 132 -1.60 -5.35 1.21
N THR A 133 -0.29 -5.42 1.04
CA THR A 133 0.60 -6.02 2.04
C THR A 133 0.61 -5.18 3.31
N LEU A 134 0.78 -3.86 3.20
CA LEU A 134 0.76 -2.95 4.34
C LEU A 134 -0.60 -2.91 5.03
N MET A 135 -1.70 -2.96 4.27
CA MET A 135 -3.05 -3.05 4.82
C MET A 135 -3.22 -4.22 5.78
N GLN A 136 -2.62 -5.38 5.50
CA GLN A 136 -2.72 -6.55 6.38
C GLN A 136 -1.94 -6.36 7.68
N ILE A 137 -0.80 -5.67 7.64
CA ILE A 137 -0.09 -5.24 8.86
C ILE A 137 -0.97 -4.29 9.67
N ALA A 138 -1.59 -3.32 9.03
CA ALA A 138 -2.48 -2.38 9.69
C ALA A 138 -3.74 -3.06 10.26
N ILE A 139 -4.30 -4.08 9.59
CA ILE A 139 -5.38 -4.92 10.11
C ILE A 139 -4.94 -5.63 11.39
N TRP A 140 -3.74 -6.20 11.41
CA TRP A 140 -3.15 -6.83 12.59
C TRP A 140 -3.02 -5.85 13.75
N MET A 141 -2.64 -4.61 13.46
CA MET A 141 -2.54 -3.54 14.45
C MET A 141 -3.89 -3.10 15.02
N GLY A 142 -5.01 -3.37 14.33
CA GLY A 142 -6.35 -3.04 14.81
C GLY A 142 -7.13 -2.06 13.93
N TYR A 143 -6.50 -1.46 12.93
CA TYR A 143 -7.22 -0.57 12.00
C TYR A 143 -8.29 -1.31 11.20
N ARG A 144 -9.41 -0.61 10.92
CA ARG A 144 -10.55 -1.19 10.16
C ARG A 144 -11.08 -0.26 9.07
N GLU A 145 -10.68 1.01 9.07
CA GLU A 145 -11.07 1.99 8.06
C GLU A 145 -9.83 2.38 7.24
N PHE A 146 -9.86 2.08 5.95
CA PHE A 146 -8.70 2.23 5.06
C PHE A 146 -9.00 3.19 3.92
N TYR A 147 -8.09 4.15 3.73
CA TYR A 147 -8.11 5.11 2.64
C TYR A 147 -6.84 4.94 1.81
N PHE A 148 -6.99 4.53 0.56
CA PHE A 148 -5.87 4.37 -0.36
C PHE A 148 -5.62 5.60 -1.19
N LEU A 149 -4.33 5.94 -1.41
CA LEU A 149 -3.88 7.04 -2.24
C LEU A 149 -2.70 6.58 -3.10
N GLY A 150 -2.57 7.15 -4.31
CA GLY A 150 -1.44 6.83 -5.18
C GLY A 150 -1.39 5.38 -5.66
N ILE A 151 -2.55 4.76 -5.88
CA ILE A 151 -2.68 3.38 -6.36
C ILE A 151 -3.29 3.29 -7.76
N GLU A 152 -2.98 4.22 -8.64
CA GLU A 152 -3.60 4.35 -9.96
C GLU A 152 -3.57 3.08 -10.81
N GLN A 153 -2.61 2.18 -10.54
CA GLN A 153 -2.34 1.01 -11.39
C GLN A 153 -1.96 1.40 -12.83
N THR A 154 -1.43 2.62 -13.00
CA THR A 154 -0.92 3.16 -14.25
C THR A 154 0.62 3.21 -14.26
N ARG A 155 1.22 4.00 -15.16
CA ARG A 155 2.67 4.20 -15.23
C ARG A 155 3.11 5.41 -14.40
N GLY A 156 4.35 5.37 -13.95
CA GLY A 156 5.02 6.44 -13.23
C GLY A 156 4.97 6.30 -11.72
N TYR A 157 5.83 7.06 -11.08
CA TYR A 157 5.97 7.13 -9.63
C TYR A 157 5.97 8.59 -9.19
N VAL A 158 5.60 8.86 -7.95
CA VAL A 158 5.54 10.20 -7.38
C VAL A 158 6.89 10.94 -7.44
N ASN A 159 7.97 10.22 -7.26
CA ASN A 159 9.34 10.75 -7.35
C ASN A 159 9.90 10.82 -8.79
N GLU A 160 9.26 10.15 -9.74
CA GLU A 160 9.65 10.09 -11.15
C GLU A 160 8.40 9.95 -12.03
N PRO A 161 7.53 10.99 -12.10
CA PRO A 161 6.20 10.87 -12.72
C PRO A 161 6.25 10.56 -14.22
N ASP A 162 7.32 10.95 -14.90
CA ASP A 162 7.53 10.70 -16.32
C ASP A 162 8.37 9.43 -16.57
N ALA A 163 8.88 8.77 -15.53
CA ALA A 163 9.70 7.60 -15.68
C ALA A 163 8.86 6.40 -16.16
N VAL A 164 9.25 5.89 -17.29
CA VAL A 164 8.72 4.63 -17.85
C VAL A 164 9.37 3.42 -17.19
N MET A 165 10.43 3.65 -16.44
CA MET A 165 11.29 2.62 -15.86
C MET A 165 11.20 2.62 -14.34
N SER A 166 11.18 1.43 -13.74
CA SER A 166 11.51 1.32 -12.34
C SER A 166 12.97 1.72 -12.14
N THR A 167 13.28 2.30 -11.01
CA THR A 167 14.64 2.68 -10.61
C THR A 167 15.62 1.49 -10.56
N THR A 168 15.14 0.27 -10.69
CA THR A 168 15.92 -0.97 -10.77
C THR A 168 16.45 -1.26 -12.16
N GLY A 169 16.24 -0.38 -13.15
CA GLY A 169 16.60 -0.64 -14.54
C GLY A 169 15.77 -1.75 -15.22
N ARG A 170 14.80 -2.30 -14.54
CA ARG A 170 13.83 -3.22 -15.13
C ARG A 170 12.84 -2.40 -15.94
N MET A 171 13.09 -2.34 -17.23
CA MET A 171 12.16 -1.76 -18.20
C MET A 171 10.82 -2.45 -18.08
N GLU A 172 9.78 -1.64 -18.05
CA GLU A 172 8.39 -2.03 -18.17
C GLU A 172 7.79 -2.76 -16.94
N PHE A 173 6.88 -2.07 -16.32
CA PHE A 173 5.97 -2.69 -15.35
C PHE A 173 5.45 -4.01 -15.90
N PRO A 174 5.49 -5.10 -15.10
CA PRO A 174 4.90 -6.37 -15.49
C PRO A 174 3.43 -6.25 -15.91
N LEU A 175 2.74 -5.19 -15.43
CA LEU A 175 1.38 -4.84 -15.78
C LEU A 175 1.15 -4.71 -17.29
N ASP A 176 2.14 -4.19 -18.03
CA ASP A 176 2.01 -4.03 -19.47
C ASP A 176 2.17 -5.31 -20.27
N LYS A 177 2.84 -6.31 -19.68
CA LYS A 177 3.21 -7.55 -20.40
C LYS A 177 2.36 -8.75 -20.03
N ASN A 178 1.77 -8.78 -18.83
CA ASN A 178 1.06 -9.97 -18.34
C ASN A 178 -0.38 -9.67 -17.92
N PRO A 179 -1.38 -9.96 -18.77
CA PRO A 179 -2.79 -9.82 -18.44
C PRO A 179 -3.20 -10.56 -17.17
N LYS A 180 -2.61 -11.71 -16.89
CA LYS A 180 -2.92 -12.50 -15.69
C LYS A 180 -2.55 -11.75 -14.41
N TYR A 181 -1.48 -10.95 -14.47
CA TYR A 181 -1.05 -10.13 -13.33
C TYR A 181 -2.06 -9.04 -12.99
N GLN A 182 -2.57 -8.34 -14.01
CA GLN A 182 -3.58 -7.30 -13.84
C GLN A 182 -4.88 -7.86 -13.27
N ILE A 183 -5.32 -9.00 -13.81
CA ILE A 183 -6.50 -9.71 -13.30
C ILE A 183 -6.30 -10.13 -11.84
N ALA A 184 -5.10 -10.59 -11.50
CA ALA A 184 -4.78 -11.00 -10.13
C ALA A 184 -4.85 -9.81 -9.16
N ILE A 185 -4.35 -8.63 -9.55
CA ILE A 185 -4.45 -7.41 -8.74
C ILE A 185 -5.91 -7.02 -8.53
N GLN A 186 -6.71 -6.94 -9.60
CA GLN A 186 -8.14 -6.61 -9.50
C GLN A 186 -8.87 -7.55 -8.53
N ARG A 187 -8.66 -8.87 -8.68
CA ARG A 187 -9.24 -9.88 -7.81
C ARG A 187 -8.78 -9.75 -6.36
N SER A 188 -7.52 -9.36 -6.15
CA SER A 188 -6.98 -9.15 -4.81
C SER A 188 -7.66 -7.95 -4.12
N PHE A 189 -7.87 -6.84 -4.82
CA PHE A 189 -8.60 -5.71 -4.26
C PHE A 189 -10.09 -6.02 -4.02
N GLU A 190 -10.73 -6.69 -4.97
CA GLU A 190 -12.13 -7.12 -4.80
C GLU A 190 -12.30 -8.05 -3.59
N ARG A 191 -11.40 -9.00 -3.40
CA ARG A 191 -11.40 -9.89 -2.26
C ARG A 191 -11.11 -9.14 -0.96
N ALA A 192 -10.09 -8.28 -0.97
CA ALA A 192 -9.71 -7.47 0.19
C ALA A 192 -10.88 -6.62 0.69
N ARG A 193 -11.60 -5.95 -0.23
CA ARG A 193 -12.80 -5.17 0.12
C ARG A 193 -13.86 -6.04 0.78
N LYS A 194 -14.22 -7.17 0.17
CA LYS A 194 -15.26 -8.08 0.69
C LYS A 194 -14.89 -8.65 2.08
N ASP A 195 -13.63 -9.05 2.25
CA ASP A 195 -13.17 -9.60 3.52
C ASP A 195 -13.21 -8.52 4.61
N LEU A 196 -12.74 -7.32 4.31
CA LEU A 196 -12.77 -6.20 5.26
C LEU A 196 -14.20 -5.83 5.65
N GLU A 197 -15.11 -5.68 4.68
CA GLU A 197 -16.53 -5.39 4.90
C GLU A 197 -17.19 -6.47 5.80
N SER A 198 -16.84 -7.75 5.61
CA SER A 198 -17.35 -8.84 6.44
C SER A 198 -16.89 -8.79 7.90
N HIS A 199 -15.81 -8.04 8.18
CA HIS A 199 -15.29 -7.76 9.52
C HIS A 199 -15.65 -6.35 10.02
N GLY A 200 -16.64 -5.70 9.39
CA GLY A 200 -17.14 -4.39 9.78
C GLY A 200 -16.26 -3.21 9.41
N GLY A 201 -15.26 -3.42 8.57
CA GLY A 201 -14.37 -2.36 8.11
C GLY A 201 -14.76 -1.77 6.76
N THR A 202 -14.05 -0.74 6.32
CA THR A 202 -14.26 -0.03 5.05
C THR A 202 -12.97 0.16 4.28
N LEU A 203 -13.07 0.12 2.95
CA LEU A 203 -11.96 0.33 2.03
C LEU A 203 -12.36 1.33 0.96
N ILE A 204 -11.77 2.52 1.01
CA ILE A 204 -12.05 3.66 0.13
C ILE A 204 -10.80 3.96 -0.69
N ASP A 205 -10.98 4.28 -1.96
CA ASP A 205 -9.90 4.76 -2.84
C ASP A 205 -10.00 6.29 -3.00
N CYS A 206 -8.96 6.99 -2.57
CA CYS A 206 -8.81 8.44 -2.73
C CYS A 206 -7.85 8.80 -3.88
N THR A 207 -7.58 7.86 -4.80
CA THR A 207 -6.69 8.05 -5.95
C THR A 207 -7.47 8.64 -7.12
N PRO A 208 -7.31 9.92 -7.48
CA PRO A 208 -7.98 10.50 -8.63
C PRO A 208 -7.46 9.88 -9.94
N GLY A 209 -8.37 9.41 -10.78
CA GLY A 209 -8.05 8.72 -12.03
C GLY A 209 -7.54 7.28 -11.84
N GLY A 210 -7.75 6.70 -10.67
CA GLY A 210 -7.39 5.31 -10.37
C GLY A 210 -8.22 4.31 -11.17
N LEU A 211 -7.56 3.26 -11.69
CA LEU A 211 -8.24 2.23 -12.51
C LEU A 211 -9.15 1.30 -11.69
N LEU A 212 -9.10 1.38 -10.36
CA LEU A 212 -9.91 0.57 -9.45
C LEU A 212 -11.19 1.27 -9.00
N ASN A 213 -11.39 2.54 -9.36
CA ASN A 213 -12.54 3.36 -9.00
C ASN A 213 -13.18 4.04 -10.22
N GLU A 214 -14.33 4.72 -10.03
CA GLU A 214 -15.10 5.35 -11.10
C GLU A 214 -14.43 6.57 -11.74
N THR A 215 -13.41 7.15 -11.15
CA THR A 215 -12.66 8.28 -11.73
C THR A 215 -11.65 7.86 -12.77
N GLY A 216 -11.29 6.58 -12.80
CA GLY A 216 -10.58 5.94 -13.89
C GLY A 216 -11.53 5.75 -15.07
N GLN A 217 -11.20 6.32 -16.23
CA GLN A 217 -11.99 6.08 -17.44
C GLN A 217 -12.03 4.57 -17.74
N ASP A 218 -13.07 4.12 -18.46
CA ASP A 218 -13.17 2.76 -19.01
C ASP A 218 -11.92 2.40 -19.83
N PHE A 219 -10.89 2.01 -19.13
CA PHE A 219 -9.58 1.77 -19.71
C PHE A 219 -9.53 0.33 -20.22
N TYR A 220 -9.80 0.18 -21.50
CA TYR A 220 -9.54 -1.08 -22.19
C TYR A 220 -8.06 -1.15 -22.53
N ARG A 221 -7.29 -1.85 -21.72
CA ARG A 221 -5.87 -2.03 -21.99
C ARG A 221 -5.57 -3.50 -22.28
N ARG A 222 -5.13 -3.80 -23.49
CA ARG A 222 -4.74 -5.14 -23.93
C ARG A 222 -5.81 -6.23 -23.70
N GLY A 223 -7.10 -5.91 -23.90
CA GLY A 223 -8.18 -6.87 -23.73
C GLY A 223 -8.64 -7.10 -22.30
N ILE A 224 -8.15 -6.31 -21.33
CA ILE A 224 -8.61 -6.37 -19.95
C ILE A 224 -9.38 -5.11 -19.62
N GLN A 225 -10.62 -5.31 -19.20
CA GLN A 225 -11.44 -4.24 -18.66
C GLN A 225 -11.15 -4.10 -17.16
N TRP A 226 -10.68 -2.92 -16.75
CA TRP A 226 -10.61 -2.55 -15.36
C TRP A 226 -12.02 -2.23 -14.86
N ARG A 227 -12.30 -2.64 -13.63
CA ARG A 227 -13.61 -2.51 -13.01
C ARG A 227 -13.53 -1.51 -11.87
N ASN A 228 -14.64 -0.81 -11.66
CA ASN A 228 -14.84 -0.03 -10.45
C ASN A 228 -15.04 -0.99 -9.27
N ILE A 229 -13.95 -1.29 -8.57
CA ILE A 229 -13.92 -2.23 -7.45
C ILE A 229 -14.07 -1.50 -6.13
N LEU A 230 -13.47 -0.31 -6.04
CA LEU A 230 -13.43 0.51 -4.84
C LEU A 230 -14.32 1.75 -4.99
N GLU A 231 -14.99 2.13 -3.93
CA GLU A 231 -15.68 3.43 -3.82
C GLU A 231 -14.62 4.54 -3.87
N TYR A 232 -14.86 5.58 -4.64
CA TYR A 232 -14.02 6.77 -4.68
C TYR A 232 -14.55 7.84 -3.74
N LYS A 233 -13.65 8.44 -2.96
CA LYS A 233 -13.89 9.73 -2.26
C LYS A 233 -12.69 10.64 -2.46
N SER A 234 -12.94 11.94 -2.65
CA SER A 234 -11.82 12.87 -2.66
C SER A 234 -11.17 12.92 -1.27
N LEU A 235 -9.84 13.06 -1.22
CA LEU A 235 -9.14 13.19 0.05
C LEU A 235 -9.66 14.39 0.87
N ALA A 236 -9.95 15.49 0.19
CA ALA A 236 -10.52 16.70 0.81
C ALA A 236 -11.87 16.42 1.51
N ASP A 237 -12.72 15.56 0.95
CA ASP A 237 -14.01 15.21 1.57
C ASP A 237 -13.82 14.29 2.79
N VAL A 238 -12.87 13.35 2.71
CA VAL A 238 -12.53 12.47 3.82
C VAL A 238 -12.00 13.26 5.02
N ILE A 239 -11.10 14.23 4.79
CA ILE A 239 -10.53 15.08 5.85
C ILE A 239 -11.60 15.98 6.48
N LYS A 240 -12.53 16.55 5.69
CA LYS A 240 -13.59 17.45 6.20
C LYS A 240 -14.63 16.76 7.07
N GLN A 241 -14.82 15.46 6.97
CA GLN A 241 -15.83 14.73 7.76
C GLN A 241 -15.57 14.79 9.26
N GLU A 242 -14.33 15.00 9.73
CA GLU A 242 -13.99 15.10 11.15
C GLU A 242 -14.24 16.46 11.79
N VAL A 243 -14.37 17.50 11.01
CA VAL A 243 -14.59 18.87 11.56
C VAL A 243 -16.04 19.05 12.06
N ARG A 244 -16.89 18.05 11.90
CA ARG A 244 -18.33 18.13 12.21
C ARG A 244 -18.77 17.42 13.50
N VAL A 245 -17.84 17.02 14.36
CA VAL A 245 -18.15 16.40 15.65
C VAL A 245 -18.00 17.39 16.81
#